data_f5e3365f1b09a391c663d58c233410a6
#
_entry.id   f5e3365f1b09a391c663d58c233410a6
#
_cell.length_a   1.000
_cell.length_b   1.000
_cell.length_c   1.000
_cell.angle_alpha   90.00
_cell.angle_beta   90.00
_cell.angle_gamma   90.00
#
_symmetry.space_group_name_H-M   'P 1'
#
loop_
_entity.id
_entity.type
_entity.pdbx_description
1 polymer ?
#
loop_
_entity_poly.entity_id
_entity_poly.type
_entity_poly.pdbx_seq_one_letter_code
_entity_poly.pdbx_strand_id
1 'polypeptide(L)'
;MGLLDDYQNMDETADDGSPVLDPSTMRRKRMDIERQIVIWDSDLRKTQREIVEYEMQKRKFKKEEERIRIEREDLDKKLKKLDDDRVSLEDQIRLLKKKLKTLQ
;
A
#
# COMPACT_ATOMS: atom_id res chain seq x y z
N MET A 1 -18.86 -2.32 -16.69
CA MET A 1 -19.41 -1.78 -17.92
C MET A 1 -18.61 -0.61 -18.40
N GLY A 2 -18.00 -0.79 -19.55
CA GLY A 2 -17.10 0.21 -20.10
C GLY A 2 -17.81 1.25 -20.93
N LEU A 3 -17.16 2.36 -21.14
CA LEU A 3 -17.59 3.43 -22.02
C LEU A 3 -17.84 2.97 -23.46
N LEU A 4 -17.26 1.86 -23.87
CA LEU A 4 -17.48 1.24 -25.17
C LEU A 4 -18.94 0.81 -25.37
N ASP A 5 -19.62 0.35 -24.32
CA ASP A 5 -21.03 -0.05 -24.37
C ASP A 5 -21.95 1.15 -24.60
N ASP A 6 -21.64 2.30 -24.02
CA ASP A 6 -22.39 3.53 -24.23
C ASP A 6 -22.27 4.03 -25.67
N TYR A 7 -21.11 3.90 -26.28
CA TYR A 7 -20.90 4.27 -27.69
C TYR A 7 -21.60 3.31 -28.64
N GLN A 8 -21.65 2.01 -28.34
CA GLN A 8 -22.40 1.04 -29.14
C GLN A 8 -23.90 1.33 -29.11
N ASN A 9 -24.44 1.71 -27.97
CA ASN A 9 -25.85 2.09 -27.83
C ASN A 9 -26.19 3.38 -28.64
N MET A 10 -25.25 4.30 -28.71
CA MET A 10 -25.41 5.51 -29.53
C MET A 10 -25.42 5.20 -31.02
N ASP A 11 -24.65 4.22 -31.48
CA ASP A 11 -24.64 3.81 -32.89
C ASP A 11 -25.95 3.07 -33.27
N GLU A 12 -26.54 2.32 -32.37
CA GLU A 12 -27.80 1.62 -32.56
C GLU A 12 -28.99 2.61 -32.74
N THR A 13 -28.95 3.75 -32.06
CA THR A 13 -30.01 4.76 -32.16
C THR A 13 -30.01 5.52 -33.50
N ALA A 14 -28.92 5.47 -34.26
CA ALA A 14 -28.83 6.10 -35.58
C ALA A 14 -29.57 5.30 -36.66
N ASP A 15 -29.93 4.04 -36.42
CA ASP A 15 -30.59 3.16 -37.37
C ASP A 15 -32.13 3.30 -37.37
N ASP A 16 -32.72 4.12 -36.51
CA ASP A 16 -34.15 4.30 -36.35
C ASP A 16 -34.78 5.27 -37.40
N GLY A 17 -34.28 5.26 -38.61
CA GLY A 17 -34.82 6.13 -39.67
C GLY A 17 -34.31 7.55 -39.60
N SER A 18 -33.40 7.87 -38.76
CA SER A 18 -32.67 9.12 -38.79
C SER A 18 -31.81 9.17 -40.04
N PRO A 19 -31.63 10.34 -40.62
CA PRO A 19 -30.77 10.48 -41.79
C PRO A 19 -29.37 9.95 -41.46
N VAL A 20 -28.86 9.11 -42.36
CA VAL A 20 -27.49 8.60 -42.27
C VAL A 20 -26.56 9.76 -42.04
N LEU A 21 -25.72 9.69 -41.00
CA LEU A 21 -24.77 10.75 -40.71
C LEU A 21 -23.89 11.01 -41.94
N ASP A 22 -23.74 12.28 -42.27
CA ASP A 22 -22.85 12.77 -43.28
C ASP A 22 -21.44 12.19 -43.05
N PRO A 23 -20.69 11.81 -44.12
CA PRO A 23 -19.31 11.31 -43.94
C PRO A 23 -18.40 12.23 -43.15
N SER A 24 -18.58 13.54 -43.25
CA SER A 24 -17.82 14.51 -42.47
C SER A 24 -18.16 14.45 -40.99
N THR A 25 -19.42 14.25 -40.64
CA THR A 25 -19.88 14.09 -39.26
C THR A 25 -19.37 12.79 -38.65
N MET A 26 -19.36 11.70 -39.41
CA MET A 26 -18.80 10.43 -39.01
C MET A 26 -17.29 10.51 -38.73
N ARG A 27 -16.56 11.25 -39.58
CA ARG A 27 -15.13 11.53 -39.34
C ARG A 27 -14.89 12.26 -38.04
N ARG A 28 -15.68 13.30 -37.77
CA ARG A 28 -15.57 14.07 -36.51
C ARG A 28 -15.79 13.18 -35.29
N LYS A 29 -16.85 12.39 -35.34
CA LYS A 29 -17.12 11.43 -34.23
C LYS A 29 -15.97 10.45 -34.04
N ARG A 30 -15.44 9.90 -35.12
CA ARG A 30 -14.29 8.99 -35.07
C ARG A 30 -13.08 9.69 -34.47
N MET A 31 -12.78 10.90 -34.90
CA MET A 31 -11.65 11.66 -34.39
C MET A 31 -11.81 12.00 -32.91
N ASP A 32 -13.02 12.35 -32.48
CA ASP A 32 -13.30 12.64 -31.07
C ASP A 32 -13.11 11.42 -30.21
N ILE A 33 -13.59 10.26 -30.66
CA ILE A 33 -13.38 8.97 -29.94
C ILE A 33 -11.90 8.63 -29.90
N GLU A 34 -11.17 8.78 -30.99
CA GLU A 34 -9.74 8.52 -31.04
C GLU A 34 -8.97 9.42 -30.06
N ARG A 35 -9.33 10.70 -29.95
CA ARG A 35 -8.74 11.61 -28.96
C ARG A 35 -9.02 11.19 -27.54
N GLN A 36 -10.24 10.77 -27.24
CA GLN A 36 -10.62 10.29 -25.92
C GLN A 36 -9.83 9.03 -25.56
N ILE A 37 -9.68 8.10 -26.49
CA ILE A 37 -8.87 6.89 -26.30
C ILE A 37 -7.43 7.25 -25.96
N VAL A 38 -6.83 8.19 -26.68
CA VAL A 38 -5.46 8.63 -26.43
C VAL A 38 -5.32 9.24 -25.04
N ILE A 39 -6.24 10.10 -24.64
CA ILE A 39 -6.23 10.74 -23.32
C ILE A 39 -6.35 9.69 -22.20
N TRP A 40 -7.31 8.78 -22.35
CA TRP A 40 -7.54 7.76 -21.31
C TRP A 40 -6.44 6.72 -21.27
N ASP A 41 -5.87 6.36 -22.41
CA ASP A 41 -4.71 5.47 -22.46
C ASP A 41 -3.51 6.10 -21.74
N SER A 42 -3.31 7.40 -21.92
CA SER A 42 -2.29 8.15 -21.20
C SER A 42 -2.54 8.15 -19.68
N ASP A 43 -3.80 8.40 -19.29
CA ASP A 43 -4.20 8.38 -17.88
C ASP A 43 -4.05 6.97 -17.26
N LEU A 44 -4.41 5.95 -18.04
CA LEU A 44 -4.23 4.55 -17.61
C LEU A 44 -2.76 4.23 -17.34
N ARG A 45 -1.88 4.62 -18.23
CA ARG A 45 -0.43 4.42 -18.07
C ARG A 45 0.11 5.13 -16.83
N LYS A 46 -0.35 6.35 -16.59
CA LYS A 46 0.00 7.12 -15.41
C LYS A 46 -0.47 6.43 -14.14
N THR A 47 -1.72 5.98 -14.14
CA THR A 47 -2.30 5.25 -13.01
C THR A 47 -1.56 3.95 -12.74
N GLN A 48 -1.23 3.19 -13.78
CA GLN A 48 -0.46 1.96 -13.64
C GLN A 48 0.92 2.21 -13.03
N ARG A 49 1.60 3.28 -13.44
CA ARG A 49 2.88 3.66 -12.85
C ARG A 49 2.76 4.02 -11.36
N GLU A 50 1.73 4.75 -11.00
CA GLU A 50 1.45 5.09 -9.61
C GLU A 50 1.17 3.85 -8.77
N ILE A 51 0.38 2.91 -9.30
CA ILE A 51 0.10 1.62 -8.64
C ILE A 51 1.40 0.87 -8.35
N VAL A 52 2.26 0.73 -9.35
CA VAL A 52 3.55 0.04 -9.19
C VAL A 52 4.42 0.73 -8.14
N GLU A 53 4.48 2.06 -8.16
CA GLU A 53 5.25 2.84 -7.21
C GLU A 53 4.76 2.62 -5.77
N TYR A 54 3.45 2.69 -5.54
CA TYR A 54 2.88 2.47 -4.21
C TYR A 54 3.04 1.02 -3.75
N GLU A 55 2.93 0.06 -4.66
CA GLU A 55 3.20 -1.35 -4.33
C GLU A 55 4.66 -1.57 -3.90
N MET A 56 5.59 -0.90 -4.55
CA MET A 56 7.00 -0.94 -4.17
C MET A 56 7.24 -0.33 -2.79
N GLN A 57 6.62 0.82 -2.50
CA GLN A 57 6.68 1.45 -1.19
C GLN A 57 6.10 0.54 -0.10
N LYS A 58 4.97 -0.10 -0.39
CA LYS A 58 4.33 -1.03 0.53
C LYS A 58 5.24 -2.22 0.87
N ARG A 59 5.92 -2.77 -0.12
CA ARG A 59 6.90 -3.86 0.10
C ARG A 59 8.07 -3.40 0.96
N LYS A 60 8.55 -2.20 0.72
CA LYS A 60 9.64 -1.61 1.51
C LYS A 60 9.22 -1.48 2.97
N PHE A 61 8.03 -0.96 3.24
CA PHE A 61 7.52 -0.82 4.60
C PHE A 61 7.32 -2.17 5.29
N LYS A 62 6.88 -3.20 4.57
CA LYS A 62 6.77 -4.56 5.13
C LYS A 62 8.13 -5.10 5.58
N LYS A 63 9.18 -4.86 4.81
CA LYS A 63 10.54 -5.26 5.20
C LYS A 63 11.02 -4.50 6.42
N GLU A 64 10.72 -3.20 6.51
CA GLU A 64 11.06 -2.39 7.67
C GLU A 64 10.30 -2.85 8.92
N GLU A 65 9.02 -3.18 8.80
CA GLU A 65 8.21 -3.75 9.90
C GLU A 65 8.82 -5.06 10.40
N GLU A 66 9.23 -5.94 9.52
CA GLU A 66 9.85 -7.21 9.88
C GLU A 66 11.16 -7.00 10.61
N ARG A 67 12.00 -6.07 10.15
CA ARG A 67 13.24 -5.71 10.82
C ARG A 67 13.00 -5.16 12.21
N ILE A 68 12.02 -4.26 12.33
CA ILE A 68 11.64 -3.66 13.63
C ILE A 68 11.13 -4.74 14.57
N ARG A 69 10.34 -5.68 14.09
CA ARG A 69 9.85 -6.81 14.90
C ARG A 69 10.98 -7.64 15.45
N ILE A 70 11.97 -7.97 14.62
CA ILE A 70 13.15 -8.74 15.03
C ILE A 70 13.96 -7.97 16.07
N GLU A 71 14.20 -6.69 15.84
CA GLU A 71 14.92 -5.84 16.80
C GLU A 71 14.19 -5.73 18.13
N ARG A 72 12.86 -5.62 18.09
CA ARG A 72 12.02 -5.58 19.30
C ARG A 72 12.13 -6.88 20.10
N GLU A 73 12.06 -8.02 19.42
CA GLU A 73 12.20 -9.33 20.06
C GLU A 73 13.59 -9.48 20.71
N ASP A 74 14.63 -9.01 20.07
CA ASP A 74 15.98 -9.02 20.60
C ASP A 74 16.10 -8.16 21.87
N LEU A 75 15.52 -6.96 21.84
CA LEU A 75 15.47 -6.08 23.01
C LEU A 75 14.67 -6.70 24.17
N ASP A 76 13.58 -7.38 23.88
CA ASP A 76 12.78 -8.06 24.88
C ASP A 76 13.60 -9.16 25.60
N LYS A 77 14.39 -9.92 24.83
CA LYS A 77 15.29 -10.93 25.40
C LYS A 77 16.37 -10.31 26.30
N LYS A 78 16.95 -9.19 25.85
CA LYS A 78 17.95 -8.45 26.64
C LYS A 78 17.34 -7.89 27.90
N LEU A 79 16.15 -7.32 27.84
CA LEU A 79 15.43 -6.80 28.99
C LEU A 79 15.12 -7.90 30.00
N LYS A 80 14.68 -9.07 29.53
CA LYS A 80 14.41 -10.21 30.40
C LYS A 80 15.65 -10.66 31.14
N LYS A 81 16.77 -10.77 30.44
CA LYS A 81 18.06 -11.14 31.06
C LYS A 81 18.47 -10.12 32.10
N LEU A 82 18.40 -8.84 31.80
CA LEU A 82 18.76 -7.78 32.75
C LEU A 82 17.83 -7.76 33.96
N ASP A 83 16.55 -8.03 33.74
CA ASP A 83 15.58 -8.12 34.84
C ASP A 83 15.91 -9.29 35.78
N ASP A 84 16.25 -10.45 35.21
CA ASP A 84 16.70 -11.61 35.99
C ASP A 84 17.99 -11.28 36.78
N ASP A 85 18.93 -10.61 36.13
CA ASP A 85 20.17 -10.16 36.79
C ASP A 85 19.87 -9.17 37.92
N ARG A 86 18.94 -8.26 37.71
CA ARG A 86 18.51 -7.30 38.75
C ARG A 86 17.93 -8.01 39.96
N VAL A 87 17.05 -8.97 39.76
CA VAL A 87 16.45 -9.75 40.84
C VAL A 87 17.52 -10.50 41.62
N SER A 88 18.45 -11.15 40.92
CA SER A 88 19.57 -11.86 41.52
C SER A 88 20.45 -10.94 42.38
N LEU A 89 20.77 -9.75 41.85
CA LEU A 89 21.58 -8.77 42.59
C LEU A 89 20.85 -8.21 43.80
N GLU A 90 19.54 -7.95 43.67
CA GLU A 90 18.73 -7.52 44.83
C GLU A 90 18.70 -8.55 45.92
N ASP A 91 18.59 -9.84 45.59
CA ASP A 91 18.63 -10.93 46.55
C ASP A 91 20.01 -11.06 47.24
N GLN A 92 21.07 -10.93 46.45
CA GLN A 92 22.43 -10.94 47.01
C GLN A 92 22.65 -9.77 48.00
N ILE A 93 22.20 -8.59 47.61
CA ILE A 93 22.30 -7.42 48.51
C ILE A 93 21.50 -7.64 49.79
N ARG A 94 20.30 -8.20 49.68
CA ARG A 94 19.44 -8.50 50.83
C ARG A 94 20.12 -9.47 51.78
N LEU A 95 20.74 -10.52 51.25
CA LEU A 95 21.49 -11.49 52.05
C LEU A 95 22.70 -10.87 52.76
N LEU A 96 23.45 -10.02 52.06
CA LEU A 96 24.58 -9.31 52.63
C LEU A 96 24.15 -8.34 53.74
N LYS A 97 23.04 -7.66 53.58
CA LYS A 97 22.47 -6.77 54.61
C LYS A 97 22.08 -7.55 55.85
N LYS A 98 21.50 -8.75 55.69
CA LYS A 98 21.21 -9.65 56.83
C LYS A 98 22.47 -10.07 57.54
N LYS A 99 23.52 -10.47 56.82
CA LYS A 99 24.81 -10.83 57.43
C LYS A 99 25.42 -9.66 58.20
N LEU A 100 25.34 -8.47 57.64
CA LEU A 100 25.83 -7.27 58.29
C LEU A 100 25.12 -7.04 59.63
N LYS A 101 23.81 -7.20 59.69
CA LYS A 101 23.02 -7.06 60.91
C LYS A 101 23.43 -8.07 61.97
N THR A 102 23.74 -9.33 61.59
CA THR A 102 24.16 -10.39 62.55
C THR A 102 25.53 -10.15 63.07
N LEU A 103 26.40 -9.42 62.41
CA LEU A 103 27.74 -9.09 62.84
C LEU A 103 27.83 -7.85 63.78
N GLN A 104 26.76 -7.11 63.80
CA GLN A 104 26.64 -5.97 64.71
C GLN A 104 26.16 -6.43 66.06
#